data_4be96d2c13e7923b2ebfcfb246ef107c
#
_entry.id   4be96d2c13e7923b2ebfcfb246ef107c
#
_cell.length_a   1.000
_cell.length_b   1.000
_cell.length_c   1.000
_cell.angle_alpha   90.00
_cell.angle_beta   90.00
_cell.angle_gamma   90.00
#
_symmetry.space_group_name_H-M   'P 1'
#
loop_
_entity.id
_entity.type
_entity.pdbx_description
1 polymer ?
#
loop_
_entity_poly.entity_id
_entity_poly.type
_entity_poly.pdbx_seq_one_letter_code
_entity_poly.pdbx_strand_id
1 'polypeptide(L)'
;GGKKILAVGDLHLGYEEALNIQGVGVGRMLFSEMIKDFEEIFDKIGKVDEVVLLGDVKHVFGSVLQQEKEDFRKLLEFFGERCKKIVIVKGNHDSIVGFFIRERTEVRDFYIVDSVCFLHGDRDFKEIWEEKITTWIVGHAHPAIELSDGVKSERYKCFLGGKWKGKKIVVVPSFSRYSEGSDVLRGDLGLVWGVDVRKFKVLVVGEKLKVLDFGEVGKIK
;
A
#
# COMPACT_ATOMS: atom_id res chain seq x y z
N GLY A 1 -12.36 -22.59 6.13
CA GLY A 1 -11.38 -21.57 6.51
C GLY A 1 -11.24 -20.55 5.39
N GLY A 2 -11.22 -19.25 5.70
CA GLY A 2 -11.04 -18.21 4.72
C GLY A 2 -9.62 -18.20 4.13
N LYS A 3 -9.44 -17.53 3.00
CA LYS A 3 -8.13 -17.32 2.38
C LYS A 3 -7.26 -16.39 3.23
N LYS A 4 -5.98 -16.72 3.35
CA LYS A 4 -4.96 -15.86 3.96
C LYS A 4 -4.35 -14.95 2.88
N ILE A 5 -4.60 -13.66 2.98
CA ILE A 5 -4.19 -12.66 1.97
C ILE A 5 -3.28 -11.63 2.61
N LEU A 6 -2.12 -11.38 2.01
CA LEU A 6 -1.25 -10.25 2.33
C LEU A 6 -1.56 -9.11 1.35
N ALA A 7 -2.05 -7.98 1.86
CA ALA A 7 -2.28 -6.77 1.08
C ALA A 7 -1.17 -5.75 1.35
N VAL A 8 -0.59 -5.17 0.29
CA VAL A 8 0.51 -4.21 0.36
C VAL A 8 0.26 -3.08 -0.63
N GLY A 9 0.42 -1.83 -0.22
CA GLY A 9 0.21 -0.65 -1.08
C GLY A 9 1.49 0.11 -1.40
N ASP A 10 1.52 0.70 -2.58
CA ASP A 10 2.37 1.83 -2.90
C ASP A 10 3.87 1.55 -2.70
N LEU A 11 4.40 0.59 -3.47
CA LEU A 11 5.80 0.14 -3.40
C LEU A 11 6.76 1.14 -4.05
N HIS A 12 6.33 1.81 -5.13
CA HIS A 12 7.10 2.77 -5.89
C HIS A 12 8.51 2.29 -6.26
N LEU A 13 8.62 1.08 -6.82
CA LEU A 13 9.89 0.56 -7.33
C LEU A 13 10.52 1.52 -8.33
N GLY A 14 11.85 1.62 -8.35
CA GLY A 14 12.59 2.51 -9.24
C GLY A 14 12.68 3.96 -8.77
N TYR A 15 12.20 4.30 -7.57
CA TYR A 15 12.26 5.65 -7.04
C TYR A 15 13.70 6.20 -6.98
N GLU A 16 14.68 5.37 -6.56
CA GLU A 16 16.11 5.75 -6.52
C GLU A 16 16.65 6.07 -7.91
N GLU A 17 16.30 5.28 -8.93
CA GLU A 17 16.71 5.55 -10.31
C GLU A 17 16.11 6.86 -10.84
N ALA A 18 14.84 7.13 -10.51
CA ALA A 18 14.18 8.38 -10.87
C ALA A 18 14.87 9.59 -10.22
N LEU A 19 15.27 9.51 -8.95
CA LEU A 19 16.05 10.54 -8.28
C LEU A 19 17.44 10.74 -8.91
N ASN A 20 18.13 9.66 -9.24
CA ASN A 20 19.44 9.71 -9.90
C ASN A 20 19.36 10.37 -11.28
N ILE A 21 18.31 10.09 -12.05
CA ILE A 21 18.04 10.76 -13.34
C ILE A 21 17.82 12.26 -13.14
N GLN A 22 17.24 12.68 -12.02
CA GLN A 22 17.04 14.09 -11.66
C GLN A 22 18.32 14.74 -11.09
N GLY A 23 19.43 14.00 -10.96
CA GLY A 23 20.71 14.50 -10.45
C GLY A 23 20.87 14.40 -8.93
N VAL A 24 19.95 13.74 -8.23
CA VAL A 24 20.08 13.45 -6.79
C VAL A 24 20.82 12.14 -6.63
N GLY A 25 22.07 12.17 -6.18
CA GLY A 25 22.92 11.00 -6.03
C GLY A 25 22.47 10.12 -4.84
N VAL A 26 21.61 9.14 -5.08
CA VAL A 26 21.15 8.17 -4.07
C VAL A 26 21.67 6.77 -4.39
N GLY A 27 22.03 6.01 -3.33
CA GLY A 27 22.47 4.63 -3.46
C GLY A 27 21.29 3.68 -3.72
N ARG A 28 21.57 2.54 -4.34
CA ARG A 28 20.56 1.50 -4.63
C ARG A 28 20.37 0.58 -3.42
N MET A 29 19.58 0.99 -2.44
CA MET A 29 19.36 0.24 -1.19
C MET A 29 17.88 -0.13 -0.93
N LEU A 30 16.93 0.65 -1.47
CA LEU A 30 15.50 0.52 -1.14
C LEU A 30 14.93 -0.86 -1.40
N PHE A 31 15.25 -1.44 -2.55
CA PHE A 31 14.72 -2.76 -2.89
C PHE A 31 15.22 -3.84 -1.93
N SER A 32 16.51 -3.80 -1.56
CA SER A 32 17.06 -4.77 -0.61
C SER A 32 16.48 -4.62 0.79
N GLU A 33 16.20 -3.38 1.23
CA GLU A 33 15.55 -3.10 2.50
C GLU A 33 14.08 -3.53 2.48
N MET A 34 13.37 -3.27 1.38
CA MET A 34 11.99 -3.72 1.17
C MET A 34 11.88 -5.25 1.25
N ILE A 35 12.82 -5.98 0.66
CA ILE A 35 12.84 -7.46 0.73
C ILE A 35 13.06 -7.93 2.18
N LYS A 36 13.94 -7.31 2.95
CA LYS A 36 14.13 -7.61 4.38
C LYS A 36 12.85 -7.39 5.19
N ASP A 37 12.15 -6.27 4.94
CA ASP A 37 10.86 -6.01 5.59
C ASP A 37 9.83 -7.10 5.26
N PHE A 38 9.78 -7.57 4.00
CA PHE A 38 8.92 -8.69 3.63
C PHE A 38 9.35 -10.01 4.28
N GLU A 39 10.64 -10.27 4.41
CA GLU A 39 11.15 -11.45 5.11
C GLU A 39 10.67 -11.46 6.56
N GLU A 40 10.82 -10.34 7.29
CA GLU A 40 10.32 -10.21 8.67
C GLU A 40 8.80 -10.43 8.77
N ILE A 41 8.03 -9.95 7.79
CA ILE A 41 6.58 -10.17 7.74
C ILE A 41 6.31 -11.66 7.53
N PHE A 42 6.93 -12.30 6.52
CA PHE A 42 6.70 -13.72 6.23
C PHE A 42 7.20 -14.65 7.34
N ASP A 43 8.25 -14.29 8.07
CA ASP A 43 8.70 -15.02 9.26
C ASP A 43 7.61 -15.08 10.33
N LYS A 44 6.84 -13.99 10.49
CA LYS A 44 5.73 -13.94 11.44
C LYS A 44 4.47 -14.61 10.95
N ILE A 45 4.12 -14.41 9.69
CA ILE A 45 2.82 -14.87 9.17
C ILE A 45 2.91 -16.22 8.44
N GLY A 46 4.11 -16.67 8.01
CA GLY A 46 4.29 -17.82 7.13
C GLY A 46 3.72 -17.59 5.72
N LYS A 47 3.63 -18.66 4.93
CA LYS A 47 3.07 -18.58 3.57
C LYS A 47 1.59 -18.15 3.60
N VAL A 48 1.20 -17.46 2.53
CA VAL A 48 -0.18 -16.99 2.32
C VAL A 48 -0.79 -17.62 1.06
N ASP A 49 -2.10 -17.55 0.92
CA ASP A 49 -2.74 -18.02 -0.31
C ASP A 49 -2.53 -17.02 -1.44
N GLU A 50 -2.66 -15.73 -1.13
CA GLU A 50 -2.55 -14.67 -2.13
C GLU A 50 -1.77 -13.46 -1.59
N VAL A 51 -1.02 -12.80 -2.47
CA VAL A 51 -0.47 -11.45 -2.26
C VAL A 51 -1.23 -10.50 -3.16
N VAL A 52 -1.77 -9.43 -2.60
CA VAL A 52 -2.47 -8.36 -3.34
C VAL A 52 -1.67 -7.07 -3.23
N LEU A 53 -1.11 -6.61 -4.34
CA LEU A 53 -0.47 -5.31 -4.46
C LEU A 53 -1.52 -4.27 -4.82
N LEU A 54 -1.71 -3.26 -3.97
CA LEU A 54 -2.79 -2.28 -4.06
C LEU A 54 -2.47 -1.08 -4.96
N GLY A 55 -1.69 -1.30 -5.99
CA GLY A 55 -1.31 -0.26 -6.95
C GLY A 55 -0.02 0.48 -6.58
N ASP A 56 0.36 1.35 -7.50
CA ASP A 56 1.60 2.13 -7.46
C ASP A 56 2.82 1.26 -7.15
N VAL A 57 2.89 0.12 -7.86
CA VAL A 57 4.00 -0.83 -7.75
C VAL A 57 5.28 -0.21 -8.31
N LYS A 58 5.18 0.51 -9.44
CA LYS A 58 6.28 1.27 -10.04
C LYS A 58 6.15 2.76 -9.75
N HIS A 59 7.26 3.51 -9.85
CA HIS A 59 7.27 4.93 -9.52
C HIS A 59 7.03 5.83 -10.73
N VAL A 60 7.70 5.61 -11.86
CA VAL A 60 7.69 6.53 -13.00
C VAL A 60 6.44 6.39 -13.85
N PHE A 61 5.77 7.51 -14.15
CA PHE A 61 4.60 7.52 -15.03
C PHE A 61 4.97 7.24 -16.49
N GLY A 62 4.14 6.48 -17.20
CA GLY A 62 4.15 6.37 -18.66
C GLY A 62 5.35 5.63 -19.27
N SER A 63 6.42 5.39 -18.53
CA SER A 63 7.61 4.64 -18.96
C SER A 63 8.01 3.60 -17.92
N VAL A 64 8.97 2.75 -18.24
CA VAL A 64 9.53 1.77 -17.33
C VAL A 64 11.04 1.92 -17.31
N LEU A 65 11.58 2.20 -16.14
CA LEU A 65 13.01 2.25 -15.93
C LEU A 65 13.61 0.84 -15.85
N GLN A 66 14.90 0.72 -16.12
CA GLN A 66 15.57 -0.58 -16.09
C GLN A 66 15.59 -1.18 -14.68
N GLN A 67 15.80 -0.34 -13.67
CA GLN A 67 15.77 -0.74 -12.27
C GLN A 67 14.37 -1.21 -11.84
N GLU A 68 13.32 -0.47 -12.22
CA GLU A 68 11.92 -0.88 -11.95
C GLU A 68 11.65 -2.29 -12.47
N LYS A 69 12.08 -2.57 -13.71
CA LYS A 69 11.88 -3.88 -14.35
C LYS A 69 12.59 -5.01 -13.61
N GLU A 70 13.85 -4.78 -13.23
CA GLU A 70 14.65 -5.78 -12.52
C GLU A 70 14.10 -6.05 -11.13
N ASP A 71 13.78 -5.00 -10.38
CA ASP A 71 13.28 -5.09 -9.01
C ASP A 71 11.88 -5.72 -8.99
N PHE A 72 11.02 -5.35 -9.95
CA PHE A 72 9.71 -5.96 -10.09
C PHE A 72 9.80 -7.48 -10.39
N ARG A 73 10.70 -7.88 -11.30
CA ARG A 73 10.92 -9.29 -11.59
C ARG A 73 11.36 -10.07 -10.33
N LYS A 74 12.34 -9.54 -9.59
CA LYS A 74 12.82 -10.15 -8.33
C LYS A 74 11.72 -10.21 -7.27
N LEU A 75 10.88 -9.18 -7.18
CA LEU A 75 9.76 -9.15 -6.25
C LEU A 75 8.73 -10.24 -6.57
N LEU A 76 8.38 -10.42 -7.85
CA LEU A 76 7.47 -11.50 -8.26
C LEU A 76 8.06 -12.90 -7.97
N GLU A 77 9.36 -13.09 -8.15
CA GLU A 77 10.06 -14.33 -7.79
C GLU A 77 9.99 -14.56 -6.27
N PHE A 78 10.29 -13.54 -5.47
CA PHE A 78 10.22 -13.59 -4.02
C PHE A 78 8.83 -14.00 -3.50
N PHE A 79 7.77 -13.38 -4.05
CA PHE A 79 6.39 -13.73 -3.66
C PHE A 79 5.97 -15.10 -4.21
N GLY A 80 6.42 -15.50 -5.40
CA GLY A 80 6.09 -16.78 -6.01
C GLY A 80 6.51 -18.00 -5.16
N GLU A 81 7.51 -17.86 -4.30
CA GLU A 81 7.93 -18.89 -3.34
C GLU A 81 7.04 -18.92 -2.07
N ARG A 82 6.29 -17.84 -1.82
CA ARG A 82 5.58 -17.58 -0.55
C ARG A 82 4.07 -17.54 -0.67
N CYS A 83 3.53 -17.48 -1.89
CA CYS A 83 2.09 -17.49 -2.14
C CYS A 83 1.72 -18.32 -3.38
N LYS A 84 0.43 -18.66 -3.50
CA LYS A 84 -0.11 -19.40 -4.66
C LYS A 84 -0.47 -18.48 -5.82
N LYS A 85 -0.81 -17.22 -5.53
CA LYS A 85 -1.31 -16.24 -6.49
C LYS A 85 -0.86 -14.83 -6.11
N ILE A 86 -0.51 -14.04 -7.12
CA ILE A 86 -0.22 -12.62 -6.99
C ILE A 86 -1.27 -11.84 -7.77
N VAL A 87 -1.90 -10.86 -7.15
CA VAL A 87 -2.84 -9.95 -7.80
C VAL A 87 -2.29 -8.53 -7.68
N ILE A 88 -2.26 -7.83 -8.79
CA ILE A 88 -1.89 -6.42 -8.86
C ILE A 88 -3.15 -5.63 -9.18
N VAL A 89 -3.59 -4.83 -8.24
CA VAL A 89 -4.59 -3.79 -8.47
C VAL A 89 -3.86 -2.60 -9.09
N LYS A 90 -4.36 -2.06 -10.21
CA LYS A 90 -3.71 -0.95 -10.89
C LYS A 90 -3.86 0.34 -10.08
N GLY A 91 -2.74 1.02 -9.82
CA GLY A 91 -2.69 2.40 -9.39
C GLY A 91 -2.50 3.36 -10.57
N ASN A 92 -2.47 4.66 -10.27
CA ASN A 92 -2.31 5.69 -11.28
C ASN A 92 -0.90 5.70 -11.92
N HIS A 93 0.13 5.14 -11.26
CA HIS A 93 1.48 4.96 -11.80
C HIS A 93 1.61 3.69 -12.68
N ASP A 94 0.68 2.74 -12.65
CA ASP A 94 0.84 1.37 -13.16
C ASP A 94 0.38 1.15 -14.61
N SER A 95 0.28 2.19 -15.42
CA SER A 95 -0.27 2.10 -16.79
C SER A 95 0.38 1.03 -17.69
N ILE A 96 1.59 0.56 -17.37
CA ILE A 96 2.38 -0.38 -18.19
C ILE A 96 2.71 -1.70 -17.47
N VAL A 97 2.26 -1.88 -16.23
CA VAL A 97 2.58 -3.10 -15.44
C VAL A 97 2.13 -4.40 -16.13
N GLY A 98 1.10 -4.34 -16.99
CA GLY A 98 0.62 -5.48 -17.76
C GLY A 98 1.66 -6.16 -18.66
N PHE A 99 2.74 -5.49 -19.07
CA PHE A 99 3.81 -6.06 -19.89
C PHE A 99 4.78 -7.00 -19.14
N PHE A 100 4.72 -7.02 -17.79
CA PHE A 100 5.64 -7.78 -16.94
C PHE A 100 4.99 -9.00 -16.27
N ILE A 101 3.77 -9.34 -16.68
CA ILE A 101 2.99 -10.43 -16.07
C ILE A 101 3.67 -11.77 -16.31
N ARG A 102 3.75 -12.59 -15.26
CA ARG A 102 4.18 -14.00 -15.27
C ARG A 102 3.00 -14.93 -14.95
N GLU A 103 3.19 -16.22 -15.15
CA GLU A 103 2.31 -17.25 -14.63
C GLU A 103 2.00 -16.98 -13.13
N ARG A 104 0.74 -17.12 -12.73
CA ARG A 104 0.21 -16.86 -11.38
C ARG A 104 0.08 -15.38 -10.99
N THR A 105 0.31 -14.44 -11.91
CA THR A 105 0.12 -13.01 -11.66
C THR A 105 -1.07 -12.50 -12.46
N GLU A 106 -2.03 -11.84 -11.80
CA GLU A 106 -3.18 -11.18 -12.42
C GLU A 106 -3.10 -9.68 -12.21
N VAL A 107 -3.50 -8.90 -13.22
CA VAL A 107 -3.67 -7.44 -13.09
C VAL A 107 -5.16 -7.11 -13.20
N ARG A 108 -5.67 -6.32 -12.27
CA ARG A 108 -7.08 -5.96 -12.14
C ARG A 108 -7.21 -4.46 -11.85
N ASP A 109 -8.36 -3.88 -12.15
CA ASP A 109 -8.68 -2.51 -11.72
C ASP A 109 -9.12 -2.48 -10.24
N PHE A 110 -9.74 -3.55 -9.77
CA PHE A 110 -10.04 -3.88 -8.38
C PHE A 110 -10.08 -5.40 -8.22
N TYR A 111 -10.00 -5.89 -7.00
CA TYR A 111 -10.04 -7.33 -6.72
C TYR A 111 -10.99 -7.64 -5.57
N ILE A 112 -11.89 -8.60 -5.76
CA ILE A 112 -12.89 -8.98 -4.77
C ILE A 112 -12.66 -10.43 -4.34
N VAL A 113 -12.60 -10.63 -3.02
CA VAL A 113 -12.61 -11.96 -2.40
C VAL A 113 -13.70 -11.96 -1.32
N ASP A 114 -14.67 -12.81 -1.48
CA ASP A 114 -15.86 -12.87 -0.62
C ASP A 114 -16.55 -11.49 -0.50
N SER A 115 -16.55 -10.88 0.69
CA SER A 115 -17.13 -9.57 0.95
C SER A 115 -16.08 -8.44 1.06
N VAL A 116 -14.83 -8.72 0.71
CA VAL A 116 -13.71 -7.78 0.79
C VAL A 116 -13.31 -7.35 -0.61
N CYS A 117 -13.22 -6.05 -0.84
CA CYS A 117 -12.72 -5.46 -2.06
C CYS A 117 -11.37 -4.77 -1.82
N PHE A 118 -10.40 -5.09 -2.66
CA PHE A 118 -9.07 -4.51 -2.69
C PHE A 118 -9.00 -3.48 -3.81
N LEU A 119 -8.59 -2.25 -3.50
CA LEU A 119 -8.63 -1.07 -4.37
C LEU A 119 -7.32 -0.29 -4.26
N HIS A 120 -6.96 0.46 -5.30
CA HIS A 120 -5.95 1.49 -5.13
C HIS A 120 -6.56 2.72 -4.43
N GLY A 121 -7.60 3.34 -4.96
CA GLY A 121 -8.29 4.47 -4.32
C GLY A 121 -8.33 5.75 -5.16
N ASP A 122 -7.70 5.74 -6.34
CA ASP A 122 -7.67 6.83 -7.32
C ASP A 122 -8.89 6.88 -8.24
N ARG A 123 -9.65 5.76 -8.35
CA ARG A 123 -10.81 5.61 -9.23
C ARG A 123 -11.99 4.98 -8.52
N ASP A 124 -13.20 5.33 -8.99
CA ASP A 124 -14.45 4.74 -8.52
C ASP A 124 -14.98 3.70 -9.54
N PHE A 125 -15.61 2.65 -9.03
CA PHE A 125 -16.19 1.57 -9.81
C PHE A 125 -17.58 1.24 -9.26
N LYS A 126 -18.58 0.99 -10.14
CA LYS A 126 -19.95 0.68 -9.69
C LYS A 126 -20.01 -0.60 -8.87
N GLU A 127 -19.21 -1.58 -9.23
CA GLU A 127 -19.20 -2.93 -8.63
C GLU A 127 -18.79 -2.92 -7.15
N ILE A 128 -17.95 -1.99 -6.74
CA ILE A 128 -17.49 -1.92 -5.34
C ILE A 128 -18.58 -1.48 -4.36
N TRP A 129 -19.67 -0.88 -4.89
CA TRP A 129 -20.80 -0.42 -4.09
C TRP A 129 -21.85 -1.50 -3.84
N GLU A 130 -21.75 -2.68 -4.46
CA GLU A 130 -22.68 -3.78 -4.23
C GLU A 130 -22.80 -4.11 -2.74
N GLU A 131 -24.02 -4.44 -2.27
CA GLU A 131 -24.33 -4.70 -0.85
C GLU A 131 -23.50 -5.85 -0.26
N LYS A 132 -23.23 -6.89 -1.08
CA LYS A 132 -22.40 -8.04 -0.65
C LYS A 132 -20.97 -7.67 -0.26
N ILE A 133 -20.45 -6.53 -0.76
CA ILE A 133 -19.12 -6.01 -0.41
C ILE A 133 -19.26 -5.15 0.83
N THR A 134 -18.70 -5.60 1.94
CA THR A 134 -18.81 -4.93 3.23
C THR A 134 -17.53 -4.22 3.67
N THR A 135 -16.40 -4.60 3.07
CA THR A 135 -15.07 -4.10 3.48
C THR A 135 -14.24 -3.68 2.26
N TRP A 136 -13.60 -2.53 2.36
CA TRP A 136 -12.60 -2.05 1.39
C TRP A 136 -11.23 -2.00 2.04
N ILE A 137 -10.21 -2.51 1.32
CA ILE A 137 -8.79 -2.37 1.65
C ILE A 137 -8.18 -1.48 0.57
N VAL A 138 -7.62 -0.32 0.95
CA VAL A 138 -7.33 0.78 0.02
C VAL A 138 -5.89 1.26 0.20
N GLY A 139 -5.18 1.51 -0.90
CA GLY A 139 -3.86 2.16 -0.96
C GLY A 139 -3.94 3.66 -1.22
N HIS A 140 -3.03 4.20 -2.07
CA HIS A 140 -3.01 5.55 -2.64
C HIS A 140 -2.81 6.72 -1.65
N ALA A 141 -3.53 6.71 -0.55
CA ALA A 141 -3.59 7.84 0.39
C ALA A 141 -2.30 8.01 1.21
N HIS A 142 -1.45 6.99 1.28
CA HIS A 142 -0.21 6.98 2.06
C HIS A 142 -0.38 7.56 3.48
N PRO A 143 -1.33 7.11 4.30
CA PRO A 143 -1.62 7.74 5.57
C PRO A 143 -0.41 7.69 6.52
N ALA A 144 -0.13 8.83 7.14
CA ALA A 144 0.87 9.00 8.19
C ALA A 144 0.35 9.96 9.25
N ILE A 145 0.89 9.90 10.44
CA ILE A 145 0.61 10.84 11.52
C ILE A 145 1.89 11.59 11.89
N GLU A 146 1.81 12.91 11.97
CA GLU A 146 2.87 13.75 12.47
C GLU A 146 2.70 13.97 13.97
N LEU A 147 3.67 13.54 14.76
CA LEU A 147 3.69 13.71 16.20
C LEU A 147 4.79 14.70 16.58
N SER A 148 4.48 15.65 17.46
CA SER A 148 5.42 16.65 17.94
C SER A 148 5.46 16.69 19.46
N ASP A 149 6.67 16.80 20.02
CA ASP A 149 6.87 17.09 21.44
C ASP A 149 7.05 18.60 21.72
N GLY A 150 6.82 19.45 20.70
CA GLY A 150 7.00 20.89 20.75
C GLY A 150 8.41 21.36 20.37
N VAL A 151 9.39 20.47 20.26
CA VAL A 151 10.77 20.73 19.84
C VAL A 151 11.09 20.03 18.52
N LYS A 152 10.65 18.79 18.38
CA LYS A 152 10.86 17.94 17.21
C LYS A 152 9.52 17.38 16.73
N SER A 153 9.34 17.35 15.41
CA SER A 153 8.23 16.64 14.77
C SER A 153 8.75 15.42 14.03
N GLU A 154 8.08 14.31 14.20
CA GLU A 154 8.35 13.06 13.50
C GLU A 154 7.08 12.52 12.85
N ARG A 155 7.22 11.93 11.65
CA ARG A 155 6.10 11.38 10.90
C ARG A 155 6.17 9.86 10.90
N TYR A 156 5.06 9.24 11.28
CA TYR A 156 4.91 7.80 11.40
C TYR A 156 3.83 7.30 10.46
N LYS A 157 4.16 6.38 9.59
CA LYS A 157 3.18 5.70 8.74
C LYS A 157 2.16 4.95 9.57
N CYS A 158 0.90 5.02 9.18
CA CYS A 158 -0.16 4.39 9.94
C CYS A 158 -1.22 3.76 9.03
N PHE A 159 -1.89 2.75 9.56
CA PHE A 159 -3.14 2.28 8.99
C PHE A 159 -4.29 3.13 9.53
N LEU A 160 -5.29 3.39 8.68
CA LEU A 160 -6.55 3.95 9.11
C LEU A 160 -7.66 2.90 9.02
N GLY A 161 -8.46 2.78 10.09
CA GLY A 161 -9.58 1.84 10.11
C GLY A 161 -10.87 2.49 10.58
N GLY A 162 -11.91 2.44 9.76
CA GLY A 162 -13.19 3.07 10.12
C GLY A 162 -14.37 2.59 9.30
N LYS A 163 -15.50 3.25 9.47
CA LYS A 163 -16.72 3.01 8.69
C LYS A 163 -17.12 4.29 7.94
N TRP A 164 -17.46 4.15 6.67
CA TRP A 164 -17.96 5.23 5.84
C TRP A 164 -19.00 4.70 4.84
N LYS A 165 -20.14 5.37 4.72
CA LYS A 165 -21.27 4.98 3.87
C LYS A 165 -21.63 3.48 3.94
N GLY A 166 -21.65 2.93 5.16
CA GLY A 166 -22.00 1.53 5.40
C GLY A 166 -20.87 0.52 5.15
N LYS A 167 -19.76 0.93 4.55
CA LYS A 167 -18.58 0.07 4.31
C LYS A 167 -17.57 0.21 5.45
N LYS A 168 -16.92 -0.87 5.82
CA LYS A 168 -15.70 -0.85 6.63
C LYS A 168 -14.53 -0.55 5.70
N ILE A 169 -13.72 0.44 6.04
CA ILE A 169 -12.57 0.84 5.22
C ILE A 169 -11.30 0.67 6.04
N VAL A 170 -10.30 0.07 5.44
CA VAL A 170 -8.93 0.03 5.93
C VAL A 170 -8.04 0.67 4.87
N VAL A 171 -7.42 1.81 5.21
CA VAL A 171 -6.43 2.45 4.35
C VAL A 171 -5.05 2.02 4.80
N VAL A 172 -4.27 1.45 3.88
CA VAL A 172 -2.93 0.98 4.17
C VAL A 172 -1.90 2.08 3.91
N PRO A 173 -0.82 2.17 4.69
CA PRO A 173 0.27 3.09 4.40
C PRO A 173 1.08 2.62 3.18
N SER A 174 1.79 3.54 2.53
CA SER A 174 2.79 3.19 1.53
C SER A 174 3.85 2.29 2.14
N PHE A 175 4.21 1.21 1.44
CA PHE A 175 5.28 0.31 1.86
C PHE A 175 6.66 0.88 1.50
N SER A 176 6.74 1.80 0.52
CA SER A 176 7.99 2.46 0.14
C SER A 176 8.56 3.29 1.31
N ARG A 177 9.80 3.04 1.71
CA ARG A 177 10.46 3.79 2.80
C ARG A 177 10.68 5.27 2.49
N TYR A 178 10.79 5.68 1.22
CA TYR A 178 10.95 7.07 0.83
C TYR A 178 9.66 7.89 0.82
N SER A 179 8.51 7.24 0.84
CA SER A 179 7.25 7.95 1.01
C SER A 179 7.05 8.26 2.49
N GLU A 180 7.15 9.52 2.89
CA GLU A 180 6.85 9.94 4.26
C GLU A 180 5.36 9.82 4.60
N GLY A 181 4.51 9.79 3.57
CA GLY A 181 3.06 9.74 3.69
C GLY A 181 2.41 11.09 3.91
N SER A 182 1.08 11.09 3.84
CA SER A 182 0.22 12.27 4.03
C SER A 182 -0.27 12.34 5.48
N ASP A 183 -0.09 13.49 6.13
CA ASP A 183 -0.51 13.67 7.51
C ASP A 183 -2.05 13.64 7.62
N VAL A 184 -2.57 12.63 8.30
CA VAL A 184 -4.00 12.39 8.48
C VAL A 184 -4.71 13.50 9.27
N LEU A 185 -3.98 14.32 10.01
CA LEU A 185 -4.52 15.44 10.77
C LEU A 185 -4.81 16.65 9.88
N ARG A 186 -4.25 16.72 8.68
CA ARG A 186 -4.43 17.83 7.72
C ARG A 186 -5.65 17.69 6.79
N GLY A 187 -6.38 16.58 6.85
CA GLY A 187 -7.71 16.42 6.24
C GLY A 187 -7.75 15.55 5.01
N ASP A 188 -7.61 16.09 3.80
CA ASP A 188 -7.81 15.32 2.56
C ASP A 188 -6.66 14.35 2.29
N LEU A 189 -7.00 13.08 2.12
CA LEU A 189 -6.06 11.99 1.82
C LEU A 189 -6.01 11.65 0.31
N GLY A 190 -6.65 12.43 -0.54
CA GLY A 190 -6.65 12.21 -1.99
C GLY A 190 -7.47 11.01 -2.48
N LEU A 191 -8.24 10.35 -1.60
CA LEU A 191 -9.14 9.27 -2.02
C LEU A 191 -10.28 9.82 -2.87
N VAL A 192 -10.54 9.21 -4.02
CA VAL A 192 -11.54 9.68 -5.01
C VAL A 192 -12.95 9.89 -4.43
N TRP A 193 -13.28 9.21 -3.35
CA TRP A 193 -14.61 9.28 -2.72
C TRP A 193 -14.78 10.41 -1.69
N GLY A 194 -13.74 11.17 -1.36
CA GLY A 194 -13.76 12.19 -0.31
C GLY A 194 -14.13 11.63 1.07
N VAL A 195 -13.42 10.58 1.49
CA VAL A 195 -13.70 9.87 2.76
C VAL A 195 -13.37 10.74 3.95
N ASP A 196 -14.34 11.01 4.80
CA ASP A 196 -14.10 11.67 6.10
C ASP A 196 -13.47 10.68 7.09
N VAL A 197 -12.19 10.87 7.37
CA VAL A 197 -11.41 9.98 8.24
C VAL A 197 -11.39 10.40 9.72
N ARG A 198 -12.05 11.49 10.11
CA ARG A 198 -12.02 12.01 11.51
C ARG A 198 -12.44 10.98 12.57
N LYS A 199 -13.32 10.04 12.20
CA LYS A 199 -13.77 8.93 13.07
C LYS A 199 -13.00 7.63 12.85
N PHE A 200 -11.96 7.64 12.00
CA PHE A 200 -11.14 6.46 11.77
C PHE A 200 -10.08 6.35 12.86
N LYS A 201 -9.79 5.13 13.27
CA LYS A 201 -8.68 4.81 14.16
C LYS A 201 -7.36 4.89 13.43
N VAL A 202 -6.37 5.42 14.10
CA VAL A 202 -4.96 5.48 13.67
C VAL A 202 -4.20 4.34 14.33
N LEU A 203 -3.63 3.45 13.52
CA LEU A 203 -2.85 2.31 13.96
C LEU A 203 -1.42 2.43 13.39
N VAL A 204 -0.48 2.79 14.25
CA VAL A 204 0.95 2.94 13.89
C VAL A 204 1.66 1.62 14.07
N VAL A 205 2.50 1.23 13.10
CA VAL A 205 3.38 0.08 13.23
C VAL A 205 4.73 0.56 13.75
N GLY A 206 5.00 0.24 14.99
CA GLY A 206 6.28 0.50 15.64
C GLY A 206 7.30 -0.63 15.45
N GLU A 207 8.37 -0.59 16.22
CA GLU A 207 9.44 -1.59 16.18
C GLU A 207 8.89 -3.02 16.37
N LYS A 208 9.55 -3.98 15.71
CA LYS A 208 9.20 -5.42 15.76
C LYS A 208 7.75 -5.70 15.35
N LEU A 209 7.20 -4.87 14.46
CA LEU A 209 5.81 -4.96 13.96
C LEU A 209 4.76 -4.89 15.10
N LYS A 210 5.06 -4.19 16.19
CA LYS A 210 4.08 -3.92 17.24
C LYS A 210 3.11 -2.84 16.77
N VAL A 211 1.80 -3.12 16.85
CA VAL A 211 0.77 -2.15 16.48
C VAL A 211 0.38 -1.32 17.69
N LEU A 212 0.40 0.00 17.53
CA LEU A 212 0.02 1.00 18.53
C LEU A 212 -1.26 1.69 18.10
N ASP A 213 -2.33 1.64 18.91
CA ASP A 213 -3.62 2.32 18.66
C ASP A 213 -3.57 3.74 19.26
N PHE A 214 -3.58 4.75 18.40
CA PHE A 214 -3.60 6.18 18.78
C PHE A 214 -5.04 6.74 18.92
N GLY A 215 -6.07 5.91 18.76
CA GLY A 215 -7.46 6.34 18.82
C GLY A 215 -7.95 6.95 17.51
N GLU A 216 -8.98 7.79 17.59
CA GLU A 216 -9.60 8.40 16.41
C GLU A 216 -8.87 9.65 15.96
N VAL A 217 -8.68 9.82 14.63
CA VAL A 217 -8.02 10.99 14.02
C VAL A 217 -8.49 12.31 14.62
N GLY A 218 -9.81 12.52 14.73
CA GLY A 218 -10.39 13.77 15.24
C GLY A 218 -10.19 14.01 16.75
N LYS A 219 -9.60 13.07 17.48
CA LYS A 219 -9.32 13.19 18.92
C LYS A 219 -7.83 13.35 19.24
N ILE A 220 -6.97 13.17 18.25
CA ILE A 220 -5.52 13.35 18.39
C ILE A 220 -5.23 14.85 18.33
N LYS A 221 -4.41 15.34 19.28
CA LYS A 221 -4.04 16.76 19.42
C LYS A 221 -2.59 16.97 19.00
#